data_e2170ecf5ce7eb87fbaea9f6e6bdbcd6
#
_entry.id   e2170ecf5ce7eb87fbaea9f6e6bdbcd6
#
_cell.length_a   1.000
_cell.length_b   1.000
_cell.length_c   1.000
_cell.angle_alpha   90.00
_cell.angle_beta   90.00
_cell.angle_gamma   90.00
#
_symmetry.space_group_name_H-M   'P 1'
#
loop_
_entity.id
_entity.type
_entity.pdbx_description
1 polymer ?
#
loop_
_entity_poly.entity_id
_entity_poly.type
_entity_poly.pdbx_seq_one_letter_code
_entity_poly.pdbx_strand_id
1 'polypeptide(L)'
;MLKPEHLDQAVAIARRYGADRVLLFGSAVESPGTARDIDLAVGGVDGWEFFGMAAEMEEALPLPIDVIPLFPENAFTRHIRARGRWLYERR
;
A
#
# COMPACT_ATOMS: atom_id res chain seq x y z
N MET A 1 0.33 11.59 -12.44
CA MET A 1 1.26 10.52 -12.82
C MET A 1 1.97 9.99 -11.59
N LEU A 2 2.06 8.68 -11.47
CA LEU A 2 2.74 8.03 -10.34
C LEU A 2 4.25 8.27 -10.39
N LYS A 3 4.82 8.71 -9.27
CA LYS A 3 6.25 8.94 -9.13
C LYS A 3 6.81 8.11 -7.98
N PRO A 4 8.10 7.76 -8.00
CA PRO A 4 8.71 7.00 -6.90
C PRO A 4 8.52 7.65 -5.53
N GLU A 5 8.58 8.98 -5.45
CA GLU A 5 8.39 9.67 -4.18
C GLU A 5 6.98 9.51 -3.62
N HIS A 6 5.98 9.25 -4.45
CA HIS A 6 4.64 8.96 -3.96
C HIS A 6 4.62 7.63 -3.18
N LEU A 7 5.34 6.64 -3.68
CA LEU A 7 5.45 5.35 -3.00
C LEU A 7 6.24 5.48 -1.69
N ASP A 8 7.32 6.23 -1.72
CA ASP A 8 8.12 6.49 -0.52
C ASP A 8 7.30 7.18 0.56
N GLN A 9 6.47 8.12 0.15
CA GLN A 9 5.60 8.86 1.06
C GLN A 9 4.55 7.94 1.68
N ALA A 10 3.95 7.07 0.88
CA ALA A 10 2.97 6.11 1.38
C ALA A 10 3.61 5.15 2.39
N VAL A 11 4.81 4.65 2.10
CA VAL A 11 5.54 3.77 3.02
C VAL A 11 5.86 4.50 4.32
N ALA A 12 6.28 5.75 4.25
CA ALA A 12 6.59 6.52 5.45
C ALA A 12 5.36 6.68 6.34
N ILE A 13 4.20 6.94 5.75
CA ILE A 13 2.94 7.04 6.49
C ILE A 13 2.62 5.70 7.15
N ALA A 14 2.68 4.62 6.40
CA ALA A 14 2.38 3.28 6.92
C ALA A 14 3.29 2.94 8.11
N ARG A 15 4.58 3.25 8.00
CA ARG A 15 5.53 2.96 9.08
C ARG A 15 5.25 3.75 10.34
N ARG A 16 4.76 4.98 10.21
CA ARG A 16 4.39 5.77 11.40
C ARG A 16 3.23 5.16 12.16
N TYR A 17 2.39 4.38 11.47
CA TYR A 17 1.28 3.68 12.10
C TYR A 17 1.67 2.27 12.57
N GLY A 18 2.94 1.91 12.45
CA GLY A 18 3.43 0.62 12.95
C GLY A 18 3.38 -0.50 11.93
N ALA A 19 3.19 -0.20 10.65
CA ALA A 19 3.18 -1.22 9.61
C ALA A 19 4.48 -2.01 9.59
N ASP A 20 4.38 -3.31 9.39
CA ASP A 20 5.54 -4.18 9.24
C ASP A 20 5.77 -4.62 7.80
N ARG A 21 4.78 -4.45 6.94
CA ARG A 21 4.89 -4.78 5.51
C ARG A 21 4.01 -3.87 4.67
N VAL A 22 4.51 -3.49 3.51
CA VAL A 22 3.74 -2.73 2.52
C VAL A 22 3.97 -3.35 1.16
N LEU A 23 2.90 -3.82 0.53
CA LEU A 23 2.93 -4.46 -0.77
C LEU A 23 2.22 -3.57 -1.80
N LEU A 24 2.89 -3.29 -2.91
CA LEU A 24 2.29 -2.62 -4.04
C LEU A 24 1.73 -3.68 -4.99
N PHE A 25 0.49 -3.49 -5.45
CA PHE A 25 -0.09 -4.43 -6.41
C PHE A 25 -0.92 -3.67 -7.45
N GLY A 26 -1.53 -4.41 -8.37
CA GLY A 26 -2.40 -3.83 -9.37
C GLY A 26 -1.65 -3.11 -10.49
N SER A 27 -2.29 -2.09 -11.07
CA SER A 27 -1.76 -1.42 -12.26
C SER A 27 -0.41 -0.74 -12.04
N ALA A 28 -0.12 -0.29 -10.83
CA ALA A 28 1.17 0.34 -10.53
C ALA A 28 2.34 -0.63 -10.67
N VAL A 29 2.07 -1.93 -10.55
CA VAL A 29 3.08 -2.97 -10.77
C VAL A 29 3.08 -3.43 -12.22
N GLU A 30 1.87 -3.68 -12.76
CA GLU A 30 1.74 -4.28 -14.09
C GLU A 30 1.97 -3.29 -15.23
N SER A 31 1.62 -2.02 -15.02
CA SER A 31 1.77 -0.98 -16.04
C SER A 31 2.17 0.35 -15.40
N PRO A 32 3.37 0.41 -14.81
CA PRO A 32 3.76 1.59 -14.02
C PRO A 32 3.80 2.88 -14.83
N GLY A 33 4.09 2.80 -16.11
CA GLY A 33 4.15 3.99 -16.96
C GLY A 33 2.81 4.66 -17.21
N THR A 34 1.72 3.93 -17.04
CA THR A 34 0.37 4.45 -17.28
C THR A 34 -0.51 4.41 -16.04
N ALA A 35 0.01 3.92 -14.92
CA ALA A 35 -0.76 3.79 -13.69
C ALA A 35 -1.21 5.14 -13.17
N ARG A 36 -2.48 5.22 -12.77
CA ARG A 36 -3.08 6.43 -12.22
C ARG A 36 -3.50 6.26 -10.78
N ASP A 37 -3.53 5.02 -10.31
CA ASP A 37 -3.98 4.65 -8.98
C ASP A 37 -2.86 3.89 -8.28
N ILE A 38 -2.88 3.97 -6.96
CA ILE A 38 -1.97 3.21 -6.13
C ILE A 38 -2.78 2.20 -5.34
N ASP A 39 -2.45 0.92 -5.46
CA ASP A 39 -3.09 -0.14 -4.69
C ASP A 39 -2.07 -0.74 -3.73
N LEU A 40 -2.34 -0.64 -2.43
CA LEU A 40 -1.45 -1.13 -1.39
C LEU A 40 -2.14 -2.12 -0.47
N ALA A 41 -1.39 -3.12 -0.04
CA ALA A 41 -1.80 -4.01 1.05
C ALA A 41 -0.80 -3.82 2.18
N VAL A 42 -1.31 -3.55 3.37
CA VAL A 42 -0.48 -3.18 4.54
C VAL A 42 -0.72 -4.16 5.67
N GLY A 43 0.37 -4.67 6.25
CA GLY A 43 0.32 -5.54 7.43
C GLY A 43 0.80 -4.81 8.67
N GLY A 44 0.27 -5.21 9.83
CA GLY A 44 0.72 -4.70 11.11
C GLY A 44 -0.06 -3.51 11.64
N VAL A 45 -1.07 -3.03 10.93
CA VAL A 45 -1.90 -1.90 11.37
C VAL A 45 -3.34 -2.39 11.44
N ASP A 46 -3.96 -2.28 12.62
CA ASP A 46 -5.28 -2.84 12.87
C ASP A 46 -6.31 -1.79 13.28
N GLY A 47 -7.58 -2.16 13.13
CA GLY A 47 -8.70 -1.42 13.68
C GLY A 47 -8.78 0.02 13.19
N TRP A 48 -9.05 0.93 14.13
CA TRP A 48 -9.21 2.35 13.82
C TRP A 48 -7.95 2.98 13.25
N GLU A 49 -6.80 2.48 13.67
CA GLU A 49 -5.52 2.99 13.16
C GLU A 49 -5.37 2.76 11.66
N PHE A 50 -5.90 1.64 11.16
CA PHE A 50 -5.87 1.35 9.74
C PHE A 50 -6.64 2.41 8.95
N PHE A 51 -7.82 2.78 9.42
CA PHE A 51 -8.63 3.81 8.75
C PHE A 51 -7.93 5.17 8.80
N GLY A 52 -7.31 5.51 9.93
CA GLY A 52 -6.56 6.75 10.05
C GLY A 52 -5.40 6.81 9.09
N MET A 53 -4.68 5.70 8.95
CA MET A 53 -3.58 5.58 8.01
C MET A 53 -4.04 5.78 6.57
N ALA A 54 -5.11 5.08 6.17
CA ALA A 54 -5.64 5.18 4.82
C ALA A 54 -6.10 6.61 4.50
N ALA A 55 -6.77 7.26 5.46
CA ALA A 55 -7.21 8.64 5.29
C ALA A 55 -6.03 9.59 5.12
N GLU A 56 -4.99 9.41 5.90
CA GLU A 56 -3.80 10.25 5.79
C GLU A 56 -3.10 10.08 4.45
N MET A 57 -3.05 8.84 3.94
CA MET A 57 -2.49 8.58 2.62
C MET A 57 -3.29 9.27 1.52
N GLU A 58 -4.61 9.21 1.62
CA GLU A 58 -5.48 9.89 0.64
C GLU A 58 -5.25 11.40 0.63
N GLU A 59 -5.07 12.00 1.80
CA GLU A 59 -4.82 13.43 1.89
C GLU A 59 -3.44 13.83 1.38
N ALA A 60 -2.45 13.00 1.65
CA ALA A 60 -1.06 13.34 1.35
C ALA A 60 -0.68 13.12 -0.11
N LEU A 61 -1.36 12.21 -0.79
CA LEU A 61 -0.96 11.81 -2.14
C LEU A 61 -1.89 12.40 -3.19
N PRO A 62 -1.34 12.88 -4.31
CA PRO A 62 -2.15 13.50 -5.37
C PRO A 62 -2.79 12.50 -6.32
N LEU A 63 -2.80 11.23 -5.97
CA LEU A 63 -3.35 10.14 -6.77
C LEU A 63 -4.38 9.37 -5.95
N PRO A 64 -5.40 8.78 -6.59
CA PRO A 64 -6.27 7.86 -5.89
C PRO A 64 -5.45 6.72 -5.30
N ILE A 65 -5.77 6.35 -4.07
CA ILE A 65 -5.07 5.27 -3.38
C ILE A 65 -6.09 4.38 -2.70
N ASP A 66 -5.95 3.07 -2.92
CA ASP A 66 -6.74 2.05 -2.24
C ASP A 66 -5.82 1.28 -1.32
N VAL A 67 -6.19 1.19 -0.06
CA VAL A 67 -5.39 0.49 0.94
C VAL A 67 -6.23 -0.61 1.56
N ILE A 68 -5.71 -1.84 1.51
CA ILE A 68 -6.38 -2.99 2.10
C ILE A 68 -5.48 -3.63 3.16
N PRO A 69 -6.07 -4.36 4.13
CA PRO A 69 -5.25 -5.11 5.08
C PRO A 69 -4.66 -6.34 4.41
N LEU A 70 -3.39 -6.61 4.71
CA LEU A 70 -2.71 -7.80 4.20
C LEU A 70 -3.12 -9.06 4.96
N PHE A 71 -3.55 -8.91 6.20
CA PHE A 71 -3.97 -10.01 7.06
C PHE A 71 -5.37 -9.75 7.60
N PRO A 72 -6.16 -10.79 7.88
CA PRO A 72 -5.83 -12.20 7.72
C PRO A 72 -5.70 -12.59 6.25
N GLU A 73 -4.87 -13.60 6.00
CA GLU A 73 -4.60 -14.07 4.65
C GLU A 73 -5.85 -14.70 4.05
N ASN A 74 -6.07 -14.45 2.75
CA ASN A 74 -7.19 -15.03 2.01
C ASN A 74 -6.76 -15.23 0.56
N ALA A 75 -7.68 -15.71 -0.28
CA ALA A 75 -7.36 -16.01 -1.68
C ALA A 75 -6.86 -14.76 -2.41
N PHE A 76 -7.48 -13.61 -2.15
CA PHE A 76 -7.08 -12.37 -2.81
C PHE A 76 -5.69 -11.92 -2.37
N THR A 77 -5.42 -11.92 -1.07
CA THR A 77 -4.11 -11.50 -0.57
C THR A 77 -3.00 -12.44 -1.05
N ARG A 78 -3.28 -13.74 -1.15
CA ARG A 78 -2.31 -14.69 -1.71
C ARG A 78 -2.02 -14.38 -3.18
N HIS A 79 -3.07 -14.04 -3.94
CA HIS A 79 -2.92 -13.69 -5.35
C HIS A 79 -2.04 -12.46 -5.53
N ILE A 80 -2.32 -11.38 -4.80
CA ILE A 80 -1.54 -10.15 -4.95
C ILE A 80 -0.12 -10.29 -4.42
N ARG A 81 0.10 -11.12 -3.40
CA ARG A 81 1.46 -11.35 -2.90
C ARG A 81 2.34 -12.04 -3.93
N ALA A 82 1.76 -12.91 -4.73
CA ALA A 82 2.50 -13.62 -5.79
C ALA A 82 2.88 -12.69 -6.95
N ARG A 83 2.13 -11.63 -7.17
CA ARG A 83 2.30 -10.73 -8.32
C ARG A 83 2.79 -9.34 -7.97
N GLY A 84 2.63 -8.95 -6.72
CA GLY A 84 2.95 -7.61 -6.27
C GLY A 84 4.43 -7.40 -6.03
N ARG A 85 4.74 -6.18 -5.62
CA ARG A 85 6.11 -5.79 -5.29
C ARG A 85 6.17 -5.29 -3.86
N TRP A 86 7.04 -5.89 -3.04
CA TRP A 86 7.24 -5.43 -1.68
C TRP A 86 7.94 -4.08 -1.69
N LEU A 87 7.30 -3.08 -1.08
CA LEU A 87 7.89 -1.77 -0.89
C LEU A 87 8.62 -1.70 0.43
N TYR A 88 8.16 -2.46 1.41
CA TYR A 88 8.74 -2.45 2.75
C TYR A 88 8.41 -3.76 3.46
N GLU A 89 9.43 -4.31 4.11
CA GLU A 89 9.28 -5.47 5.00
C GLU A 89 10.21 -5.23 6.19
N ARG A 90 9.62 -5.22 7.38
CA ARG A 90 10.42 -5.09 8.60
C ARG A 90 11.04 -6.43 8.93
N ARG A 91 12.29 -6.41 9.31
CA ARG A 91 13.03 -7.61 9.68
C ARG A 91 13.16 -7.75 11.17
#